data_9be5f94c5038752433c07471ca2c72b0
#
_entry.id   9be5f94c5038752433c07471ca2c72b0
#
_cell.length_a   1.000
_cell.length_b   1.000
_cell.length_c   1.000
_cell.angle_alpha   90.00
_cell.angle_beta   90.00
_cell.angle_gamma   90.00
#
_symmetry.space_group_name_H-M   'P 1'
#
loop_
_entity.id
_entity.type
_entity.pdbx_description
1 polymer ?
#
loop_
_entity_poly.entity_id
_entity_poly.type
_entity_poly.pdbx_seq_one_letter_code
_entity_poly.pdbx_strand_id
1 'polypeptide(L)'
;MVLSLACLIMGGVIYLIFLLRSKHKKRIENELLPKDHANEVCSFPIGRVQHESDPLNDVTSDQIKRVKDLCCNSKWEISRDSFMVGDQIGIGNFGKDHKLTVPGLHGSHSEMTVAIKSISGKKVNEAELVNLLCEIEIMMDVPLHLNLVSMIAMCASHFETLGELWLLLEFCQYGDLKNYLTENKEKILSGNDTDPINSRCLIKWSYDVAKGMQFLSTKGIMHGDLAARNILMAQNIMGNQFPIATIADFGLSKKFNGYVIYEKKSREFVPWKWIALEYLTKNYFTLSSDVWSYGVLLWEILSFGRMPYGQQDYDELEEKIERGYRLTCPREVKSIETWSPETLYKELSAVCFISDPEDRGNFSDVVEIIEKQLKSEELTQYSKIELEYDSKGKPRQT
;
A
#
# COMPACT_ATOMS: atom_id res chain seq x y z
N MET A 1 -33.13 -6.50 47.67
CA MET A 1 -32.88 -5.05 47.49
C MET A 1 -31.44 -4.69 47.05
N VAL A 2 -30.42 -5.45 47.46
CA VAL A 2 -29.02 -5.14 47.10
C VAL A 2 -28.70 -5.46 45.62
N LEU A 3 -29.27 -6.50 45.02
CA LEU A 3 -29.04 -6.86 43.59
C LEU A 3 -29.63 -5.84 42.60
N SER A 4 -30.73 -5.16 42.96
CA SER A 4 -31.38 -4.16 42.10
C SER A 4 -30.53 -2.88 41.98
N LEU A 5 -29.78 -2.48 43.02
CA LEU A 5 -28.95 -1.30 43.03
C LEU A 5 -27.65 -1.50 42.20
N ALA A 6 -27.06 -2.70 42.25
CA ALA A 6 -25.89 -3.07 41.46
C ALA A 6 -26.18 -3.08 39.96
N CYS A 7 -27.36 -3.58 39.54
CA CYS A 7 -27.78 -3.56 38.13
C CYS A 7 -28.02 -2.13 37.62
N LEU A 8 -28.57 -1.22 38.46
CA LEU A 8 -28.73 0.19 38.08
C LEU A 8 -27.41 0.93 37.97
N ILE A 9 -26.44 0.66 38.85
CA ILE A 9 -25.11 1.25 38.80
C ILE A 9 -24.33 0.75 37.55
N MET A 10 -24.39 -0.55 37.28
CA MET A 10 -23.78 -1.14 36.08
C MET A 10 -24.41 -0.58 34.80
N GLY A 11 -25.73 -0.47 34.71
CA GLY A 11 -26.42 0.17 33.58
C GLY A 11 -26.02 1.64 33.40
N GLY A 12 -25.88 2.40 34.50
CA GLY A 12 -25.42 3.79 34.46
C GLY A 12 -23.98 3.94 33.99
N VAL A 13 -23.08 3.05 34.41
CA VAL A 13 -21.70 3.03 33.97
C VAL A 13 -21.57 2.68 32.47
N ILE A 14 -22.32 1.68 32.01
CA ILE A 14 -22.36 1.29 30.60
C ILE A 14 -22.92 2.45 29.75
N TYR A 15 -23.98 3.09 30.20
CA TYR A 15 -24.55 4.26 29.50
C TYR A 15 -23.61 5.45 29.48
N LEU A 16 -22.87 5.71 30.54
CA LEU A 16 -21.86 6.78 30.60
C LEU A 16 -20.68 6.50 29.63
N ILE A 17 -20.22 5.24 29.58
CA ILE A 17 -19.18 4.81 28.62
C ILE A 17 -19.68 4.99 27.19
N PHE A 18 -20.94 4.61 26.92
CA PHE A 18 -21.56 4.83 25.61
C PHE A 18 -21.64 6.30 25.22
N LEU A 19 -22.05 7.19 26.15
CA LEU A 19 -22.08 8.64 25.91
C LEU A 19 -20.70 9.25 25.70
N LEU A 20 -19.69 8.78 26.42
CA LEU A 20 -18.31 9.25 26.25
C LEU A 20 -17.75 8.80 24.90
N ARG A 21 -17.99 7.56 24.50
CA ARG A 21 -17.63 7.03 23.16
C ARG A 21 -18.35 7.79 22.05
N SER A 22 -19.64 8.07 22.19
CA SER A 22 -20.43 8.85 21.22
C SER A 22 -19.94 10.29 21.07
N LYS A 23 -19.53 10.95 22.16
CA LYS A 23 -18.92 12.31 22.09
C LYS A 23 -17.54 12.28 21.45
N HIS A 24 -16.76 11.24 21.71
CA HIS A 24 -15.43 11.07 21.10
C HIS A 24 -15.57 10.80 19.58
N LYS A 25 -16.56 9.98 19.19
CA LYS A 25 -16.90 9.71 17.79
C LYS A 25 -17.26 10.98 17.01
N LYS A 26 -18.17 11.81 17.54
CA LYS A 26 -18.55 13.10 16.88
C LYS A 26 -17.37 14.06 16.74
N ARG A 27 -16.39 14.01 17.65
CA ARG A 27 -15.18 14.82 17.55
C ARG A 27 -14.25 14.32 16.43
N ILE A 28 -14.11 13.00 16.29
CA ILE A 28 -13.34 12.37 15.22
C ILE A 28 -13.99 12.58 13.84
N GLU A 29 -15.32 12.45 13.73
CA GLU A 29 -16.07 12.71 12.49
C GLU A 29 -15.94 14.15 12.00
N ASN A 30 -15.87 15.13 12.92
CA ASN A 30 -15.68 16.55 12.57
C ASN A 30 -14.23 16.89 12.19
N GLU A 31 -13.24 16.07 12.60
CA GLU A 31 -11.82 16.25 12.29
C GLU A 31 -11.37 15.44 11.05
N LEU A 32 -12.17 14.43 10.60
CA LEU A 32 -11.79 13.45 9.56
C LEU A 32 -12.56 13.57 8.24
N LEU A 33 -13.54 14.50 8.11
CA LEU A 33 -14.18 14.74 6.82
C LEU A 33 -13.27 15.60 5.93
N PRO A 34 -12.88 15.12 4.73
CA PRO A 34 -12.29 15.97 3.72
C PRO A 34 -13.34 17.02 3.32
N LYS A 35 -13.01 18.29 3.49
CA LYS A 35 -13.81 19.37 2.91
C LYS A 35 -13.66 19.28 1.40
N ASP A 36 -14.73 18.94 0.72
CA ASP A 36 -14.83 19.00 -0.72
C ASP A 36 -14.37 20.38 -1.20
N HIS A 37 -13.27 20.43 -1.96
CA HIS A 37 -12.86 21.63 -2.66
C HIS A 37 -13.75 21.82 -3.88
N ALA A 38 -14.84 22.58 -3.70
CA ALA A 38 -15.53 23.21 -4.78
C ALA A 38 -14.64 24.32 -5.37
N ASN A 39 -14.55 24.33 -6.70
CA ASN A 39 -13.83 25.33 -7.48
C ASN A 39 -14.25 26.75 -7.12
N GLU A 40 -13.37 27.52 -6.53
CA GLU A 40 -13.45 28.98 -6.55
C GLU A 40 -12.19 29.55 -7.21
N VAL A 41 -12.42 30.17 -8.37
CA VAL A 41 -11.47 31.01 -9.07
C VAL A 41 -11.32 32.29 -8.25
N CYS A 42 -10.23 32.44 -7.51
CA CYS A 42 -9.89 33.70 -6.85
C CYS A 42 -8.82 34.44 -7.62
N SER A 43 -9.21 35.61 -8.13
CA SER A 43 -8.37 36.68 -8.67
C SER A 43 -7.42 37.20 -7.57
N PHE A 44 -6.13 37.26 -7.86
CA PHE A 44 -5.11 37.80 -6.95
C PHE A 44 -5.04 39.31 -7.03
N PRO A 45 -4.97 40.04 -5.88
CA PRO A 45 -4.46 41.40 -5.84
C PRO A 45 -2.93 41.39 -5.69
N ILE A 46 -2.26 42.17 -6.52
CA ILE A 46 -0.83 42.47 -6.43
C ILE A 46 -0.57 43.33 -5.19
N GLY A 47 0.31 42.89 -4.33
CA GLY A 47 0.96 43.75 -3.36
C GLY A 47 1.14 43.22 -1.94
N ARG A 48 2.32 42.68 -1.67
CA ARG A 48 3.22 42.92 -0.51
C ARG A 48 4.26 41.82 -0.52
N VAL A 49 5.53 42.22 -0.53
CA VAL A 49 6.65 41.33 -0.23
C VAL A 49 6.40 40.77 1.17
N GLN A 50 5.93 39.52 1.26
CA GLN A 50 5.91 38.76 2.50
C GLN A 50 7.27 38.10 2.62
N HIS A 51 7.88 38.18 3.80
CA HIS A 51 9.00 37.34 4.21
C HIS A 51 8.60 35.88 3.90
N GLU A 52 9.33 35.23 3.01
CA GLU A 52 9.19 33.81 2.75
C GLU A 52 9.39 33.08 4.10
N SER A 53 8.38 32.41 4.58
CA SER A 53 8.47 31.54 5.74
C SER A 53 9.40 30.39 5.40
N ASP A 54 10.38 30.10 6.27
CA ASP A 54 11.24 28.93 6.14
C ASP A 54 10.38 27.67 5.92
N PRO A 55 10.54 26.93 4.83
CA PRO A 55 9.76 25.73 4.52
C PRO A 55 9.90 24.63 5.58
N LEU A 56 10.93 24.68 6.41
CA LEU A 56 11.22 23.69 7.45
C LEU A 56 10.76 24.10 8.86
N ASN A 57 9.97 25.15 9.01
CA ASN A 57 9.55 25.65 10.35
C ASN A 57 8.89 24.59 11.25
N ASP A 58 8.23 23.59 10.68
CA ASP A 58 7.57 22.50 11.43
C ASP A 58 8.39 21.21 11.44
N VAL A 59 9.60 21.20 10.85
CA VAL A 59 10.49 20.04 10.77
C VAL A 59 11.49 20.07 11.92
N THR A 60 11.60 18.97 12.66
CA THR A 60 12.52 18.87 13.79
C THR A 60 13.98 18.74 13.35
N SER A 61 14.92 19.17 14.20
CA SER A 61 16.35 19.00 13.96
C SER A 61 16.75 17.54 13.74
N ASP A 62 16.05 16.60 14.40
CA ASP A 62 16.27 15.17 14.25
C ASP A 62 15.84 14.67 12.86
N GLN A 63 14.74 15.19 12.33
CA GLN A 63 14.25 14.85 10.97
C GLN A 63 15.22 15.40 9.91
N ILE A 64 15.69 16.62 10.06
CA ILE A 64 16.71 17.20 9.15
C ILE A 64 17.99 16.36 9.18
N LYS A 65 18.44 15.97 10.38
CA LYS A 65 19.60 15.09 10.55
C LYS A 65 19.37 13.74 9.86
N ARG A 66 18.19 13.15 10.01
CA ARG A 66 17.83 11.87 9.37
C ARG A 66 17.89 11.95 7.84
N VAL A 67 17.40 13.04 7.23
CA VAL A 67 17.56 13.28 5.77
C VAL A 67 19.03 13.34 5.39
N LYS A 68 19.85 14.11 6.16
CA LYS A 68 21.30 14.21 5.90
C LYS A 68 22.00 12.86 6.00
N ASP A 69 21.69 12.08 7.04
CA ASP A 69 22.31 10.77 7.27
C ASP A 69 21.98 9.80 6.12
N LEU A 70 20.76 9.86 5.56
CA LEU A 70 20.36 9.09 4.39
C LEU A 70 21.11 9.49 3.12
N CYS A 71 21.42 10.78 2.96
CA CYS A 71 22.15 11.29 1.81
C CYS A 71 23.68 11.07 1.93
N CYS A 72 24.24 11.29 3.11
CA CYS A 72 25.67 11.17 3.36
C CYS A 72 26.14 9.71 3.20
N ASN A 73 26.77 9.38 2.08
CA ASN A 73 27.27 8.06 1.69
C ASN A 73 26.23 7.14 1.00
N SER A 74 25.11 7.65 0.55
CA SER A 74 24.12 6.84 -0.14
C SER A 74 24.47 6.69 -1.63
N LYS A 75 24.63 5.43 -2.08
CA LYS A 75 24.70 5.10 -3.52
C LYS A 75 23.41 5.45 -4.28
N TRP A 76 22.36 5.81 -3.54
CA TRP A 76 21.04 6.10 -4.07
C TRP A 76 20.80 7.60 -4.29
N GLU A 77 21.67 8.49 -3.74
CA GLU A 77 21.49 9.92 -3.92
C GLU A 77 21.92 10.36 -5.32
N ILE A 78 21.10 11.18 -5.96
CA ILE A 78 21.41 11.88 -7.21
C ILE A 78 21.19 13.38 -7.05
N SER A 79 22.02 14.19 -7.73
CA SER A 79 21.82 15.64 -7.75
C SER A 79 20.58 16.02 -8.54
N ARG A 80 19.87 17.06 -8.08
CA ARG A 80 18.73 17.64 -8.79
C ARG A 80 19.05 18.09 -10.21
N ASP A 81 20.30 18.53 -10.45
CA ASP A 81 20.77 19.00 -11.75
C ASP A 81 21.09 17.86 -12.73
N SER A 82 21.10 16.61 -12.27
CA SER A 82 21.42 15.46 -13.10
C SER A 82 20.25 14.94 -13.94
N PHE A 83 19.06 15.50 -13.79
CA PHE A 83 17.87 15.07 -14.52
C PHE A 83 16.88 16.21 -14.78
N MET A 84 16.11 16.09 -15.85
CA MET A 84 15.03 17.02 -16.19
C MET A 84 13.67 16.43 -15.82
N VAL A 85 12.83 17.24 -15.16
CA VAL A 85 11.42 16.86 -14.89
C VAL A 85 10.65 17.02 -16.18
N GLY A 86 10.08 15.92 -16.67
CA GLY A 86 9.17 15.92 -17.80
C GLY A 86 7.72 16.20 -17.40
N ASP A 87 6.79 15.84 -18.28
CA ASP A 87 5.37 16.09 -18.06
C ASP A 87 4.83 15.31 -16.86
N GLN A 88 3.88 15.94 -16.16
CA GLN A 88 3.10 15.26 -15.12
C GLN A 88 2.21 14.22 -15.79
N ILE A 89 2.35 12.94 -15.41
CA ILE A 89 1.60 11.82 -16.00
C ILE A 89 0.36 11.43 -15.18
N GLY A 90 0.27 11.88 -13.94
CA GLY A 90 -0.87 11.60 -13.06
C GLY A 90 -0.82 12.37 -11.76
N ILE A 91 -1.94 12.32 -11.03
CA ILE A 91 -2.03 12.65 -9.62
C ILE A 91 -2.49 11.36 -8.96
N GLY A 92 -1.56 10.56 -8.49
CA GLY A 92 -1.85 9.34 -7.74
C GLY A 92 -2.19 9.64 -6.28
N ASN A 93 -2.57 8.62 -5.52
CA ASN A 93 -2.76 8.71 -4.07
C ASN A 93 -1.47 9.12 -3.33
N PHE A 94 -0.33 9.08 -4.02
CA PHE A 94 1.02 9.25 -3.48
C PHE A 94 1.69 10.58 -3.87
N GLY A 95 0.96 11.51 -4.47
CA GLY A 95 1.47 12.81 -4.93
C GLY A 95 1.42 12.99 -6.45
N LYS A 96 2.25 13.90 -6.97
CA LYS A 96 2.31 14.17 -8.41
C LYS A 96 3.26 13.18 -9.07
N ASP A 97 2.72 12.24 -9.84
CA ASP A 97 3.53 11.34 -10.64
C ASP A 97 4.06 12.11 -11.87
N HIS A 98 5.37 12.26 -11.94
CA HIS A 98 6.05 12.85 -13.08
C HIS A 98 6.80 11.77 -13.86
N LYS A 99 6.65 11.81 -15.17
CA LYS A 99 7.54 11.08 -16.06
C LYS A 99 8.86 11.81 -16.13
N LEU A 100 9.92 11.17 -15.66
CA LEU A 100 11.27 11.69 -15.81
C LEU A 100 12.03 10.89 -16.86
N THR A 101 12.76 11.61 -17.64
CA THR A 101 13.83 11.05 -18.46
C THR A 101 15.15 11.32 -17.76
N VAL A 102 15.77 10.28 -17.22
CA VAL A 102 17.07 10.39 -16.54
C VAL A 102 18.15 9.84 -17.45
N PRO A 103 19.10 10.67 -17.90
CA PRO A 103 20.20 10.20 -18.71
C PRO A 103 21.14 9.33 -17.86
N GLY A 104 21.40 8.11 -18.31
CA GLY A 104 22.61 7.37 -17.92
C GLY A 104 22.71 6.87 -16.47
N LEU A 105 21.61 6.73 -15.71
CA LEU A 105 21.66 6.06 -14.41
C LEU A 105 22.20 4.62 -14.56
N HIS A 106 23.14 4.27 -13.71
CA HIS A 106 23.84 2.97 -13.71
C HIS A 106 24.61 2.61 -15.00
N GLY A 107 25.15 3.62 -15.72
CA GLY A 107 26.01 3.39 -16.90
C GLY A 107 25.27 3.01 -18.18
N SER A 108 23.96 3.17 -18.21
CA SER A 108 23.14 3.06 -19.41
C SER A 108 23.09 4.41 -20.11
N HIS A 109 23.29 4.44 -21.44
CA HIS A 109 23.07 5.64 -22.25
C HIS A 109 21.61 5.85 -22.67
N SER A 110 20.71 4.97 -22.20
CA SER A 110 19.30 5.03 -22.54
C SER A 110 18.51 5.87 -21.51
N GLU A 111 17.60 6.65 -22.00
CA GLU A 111 16.61 7.35 -21.21
C GLU A 111 15.72 6.35 -20.46
N MET A 112 15.50 6.58 -19.17
CA MET A 112 14.64 5.73 -18.35
C MET A 112 13.43 6.52 -17.86
N THR A 113 12.24 5.94 -17.98
CA THR A 113 11.03 6.49 -17.37
C THR A 113 10.96 6.08 -15.90
N VAL A 114 10.75 7.05 -15.01
CA VAL A 114 10.58 6.83 -13.57
C VAL A 114 9.37 7.56 -13.03
N ALA A 115 8.79 7.03 -11.95
CA ALA A 115 7.78 7.72 -11.15
C ALA A 115 8.48 8.50 -10.02
N ILE A 116 7.94 9.67 -9.66
CA ILE A 116 8.44 10.46 -8.53
C ILE A 116 7.39 10.54 -7.46
N LYS A 117 7.76 10.17 -6.25
CA LYS A 117 7.04 10.52 -5.03
C LYS A 117 7.81 11.65 -4.34
N SER A 118 7.18 12.79 -4.12
CA SER A 118 7.90 13.96 -3.62
C SER A 118 7.13 14.69 -2.53
N ILE A 119 7.89 15.25 -1.61
CA ILE A 119 7.46 16.33 -0.74
C ILE A 119 8.05 17.60 -1.31
N SER A 120 7.21 18.60 -1.55
CA SER A 120 7.62 19.91 -2.04
C SER A 120 6.59 20.97 -1.63
N GLY A 121 7.05 22.15 -1.30
CA GLY A 121 6.16 23.27 -1.03
C GLY A 121 6.66 24.25 0.01
N LYS A 122 5.93 25.34 0.20
CA LYS A 122 6.27 26.41 1.14
C LYS A 122 6.24 25.98 2.63
N LYS A 123 5.69 24.79 2.91
CA LYS A 123 5.60 24.23 4.26
C LYS A 123 5.59 22.71 4.14
N VAL A 124 6.62 22.07 4.69
CA VAL A 124 6.73 20.60 4.73
C VAL A 124 5.78 20.06 5.80
N ASN A 125 4.91 19.11 5.41
CA ASN A 125 4.07 18.40 6.35
C ASN A 125 4.90 17.33 7.07
N GLU A 126 4.97 17.43 8.42
CA GLU A 126 5.76 16.53 9.25
C GLU A 126 5.37 15.05 9.05
N ALA A 127 4.08 14.73 8.98
CA ALA A 127 3.61 13.35 8.82
C ALA A 127 3.97 12.78 7.44
N GLU A 128 3.87 13.59 6.37
CA GLU A 128 4.27 13.20 5.02
C GLU A 128 5.78 12.97 4.94
N LEU A 129 6.57 13.84 5.59
CA LEU A 129 8.03 13.67 5.65
C LEU A 129 8.42 12.37 6.36
N VAL A 130 7.83 12.10 7.53
CA VAL A 130 8.10 10.87 8.29
C VAL A 130 7.74 9.63 7.47
N ASN A 131 6.60 9.63 6.78
CA ASN A 131 6.19 8.52 5.94
C ASN A 131 7.15 8.30 4.76
N LEU A 132 7.54 9.40 4.07
CA LEU A 132 8.49 9.29 2.95
C LEU A 132 9.88 8.82 3.41
N LEU A 133 10.35 9.29 4.57
CA LEU A 133 11.63 8.82 5.14
C LEU A 133 11.57 7.33 5.51
N CYS A 134 10.48 6.87 6.12
CA CYS A 134 10.28 5.45 6.41
C CYS A 134 10.30 4.62 5.12
N GLU A 135 9.63 5.09 4.07
CA GLU A 135 9.60 4.42 2.78
C GLU A 135 11.00 4.32 2.15
N ILE A 136 11.75 5.42 2.12
CA ILE A 136 13.12 5.44 1.62
C ILE A 136 14.00 4.44 2.39
N GLU A 137 13.97 4.47 3.72
CA GLU A 137 14.78 3.58 4.57
C GLU A 137 14.47 2.10 4.33
N ILE A 138 13.20 1.74 4.25
CA ILE A 138 12.79 0.36 3.94
C ILE A 138 13.28 -0.04 2.55
N MET A 139 13.06 0.81 1.54
CA MET A 139 13.44 0.50 0.16
C MET A 139 14.95 0.42 -0.05
N MET A 140 15.75 1.16 0.72
CA MET A 140 17.22 1.05 0.69
C MET A 140 17.73 -0.29 1.25
N ASP A 141 16.99 -0.87 2.20
CA ASP A 141 17.34 -2.14 2.87
C ASP A 141 16.78 -3.37 2.15
N VAL A 142 15.71 -3.20 1.34
CA VAL A 142 15.06 -4.31 0.64
C VAL A 142 15.79 -4.60 -0.67
N PRO A 143 16.29 -5.84 -0.88
CA PRO A 143 16.82 -6.24 -2.19
C PRO A 143 15.75 -6.18 -3.28
N LEU A 144 16.18 -6.07 -4.54
CA LEU A 144 15.29 -6.14 -5.69
C LEU A 144 14.47 -7.44 -5.66
N HIS A 145 13.19 -7.33 -5.96
CA HIS A 145 12.28 -8.47 -6.07
C HIS A 145 11.24 -8.22 -7.16
N LEU A 146 10.91 -9.24 -7.94
CA LEU A 146 10.01 -9.15 -9.09
C LEU A 146 8.66 -8.48 -8.74
N ASN A 147 8.13 -8.76 -7.55
CA ASN A 147 6.81 -8.28 -7.12
C ASN A 147 6.87 -7.13 -6.11
N LEU A 148 7.98 -6.42 -6.03
CA LEU A 148 8.11 -5.19 -5.26
C LEU A 148 8.54 -4.04 -6.17
N VAL A 149 7.95 -2.86 -5.99
CA VAL A 149 8.39 -1.65 -6.68
C VAL A 149 9.81 -1.31 -6.25
N SER A 150 10.68 -1.05 -7.22
CA SER A 150 12.09 -0.79 -6.97
C SER A 150 12.36 0.69 -6.82
N MET A 151 13.17 1.05 -5.82
CA MET A 151 13.76 2.36 -5.71
C MET A 151 14.87 2.50 -6.78
N ILE A 152 14.84 3.61 -7.51
CA ILE A 152 15.85 3.97 -8.51
C ILE A 152 16.89 4.88 -7.88
N ALA A 153 16.41 5.95 -7.24
CA ALA A 153 17.26 6.95 -6.59
C ALA A 153 16.45 7.79 -5.60
N MET A 154 17.14 8.64 -4.85
CA MET A 154 16.54 9.73 -4.08
C MET A 154 17.27 11.04 -4.41
N CYS A 155 16.57 12.17 -4.22
CA CYS A 155 17.17 13.49 -4.36
C CYS A 155 16.74 14.38 -3.18
N ALA A 156 17.72 14.87 -2.43
CA ALA A 156 17.52 15.80 -1.32
C ALA A 156 18.36 17.08 -1.45
N SER A 157 18.94 17.34 -2.64
CA SER A 157 19.84 18.48 -2.89
C SER A 157 19.27 19.84 -2.47
N HIS A 158 17.95 20.01 -2.54
CA HIS A 158 17.24 21.24 -2.16
C HIS A 158 16.40 21.12 -0.90
N PHE A 159 16.60 20.07 -0.09
CA PHE A 159 15.79 19.85 1.10
C PHE A 159 15.92 21.01 2.12
N GLU A 160 17.14 21.45 2.41
CA GLU A 160 17.37 22.53 3.41
C GLU A 160 16.89 23.91 2.93
N THR A 161 16.85 24.14 1.62
CA THR A 161 16.49 25.45 1.05
C THR A 161 15.04 25.55 0.61
N LEU A 162 14.49 24.48 0.07
CA LEU A 162 13.15 24.45 -0.53
C LEU A 162 12.21 23.42 0.11
N GLY A 163 12.69 22.62 1.08
CA GLY A 163 11.92 21.52 1.66
C GLY A 163 11.64 20.38 0.66
N GLU A 164 12.46 20.23 -0.37
CA GLU A 164 12.24 19.24 -1.43
C GLU A 164 12.97 17.93 -1.14
N LEU A 165 12.20 16.85 -0.99
CA LEU A 165 12.70 15.49 -0.91
C LEU A 165 11.97 14.65 -1.96
N TRP A 166 12.72 13.99 -2.84
CA TRP A 166 12.18 13.20 -3.94
C TRP A 166 12.65 11.76 -3.86
N LEU A 167 11.71 10.83 -3.99
CA LEU A 167 11.95 9.41 -4.16
C LEU A 167 11.62 9.03 -5.60
N LEU A 168 12.60 8.51 -6.33
CA LEU A 168 12.46 8.04 -7.69
C LEU A 168 12.26 6.54 -7.70
N LEU A 169 11.16 6.10 -8.31
CA LEU A 169 10.70 4.72 -8.35
C LEU A 169 10.60 4.21 -9.78
N GLU A 170 10.66 2.90 -9.97
CA GLU A 170 10.35 2.32 -11.26
C GLU A 170 8.92 2.68 -11.68
N PHE A 171 8.74 2.94 -12.98
CA PHE A 171 7.45 3.34 -13.53
C PHE A 171 6.60 2.12 -13.86
N CYS A 172 5.43 2.02 -13.25
CA CYS A 172 4.44 0.96 -13.49
C CYS A 172 3.36 1.50 -14.43
N GLN A 173 3.47 1.20 -15.71
CA GLN A 173 2.72 1.89 -16.78
C GLN A 173 1.21 1.66 -16.80
N TYR A 174 0.71 0.63 -16.10
CA TYR A 174 -0.72 0.29 -16.10
C TYR A 174 -1.46 0.80 -14.85
N GLY A 175 -0.81 1.63 -14.01
CA GLY A 175 -1.41 2.21 -12.80
C GLY A 175 -1.63 1.21 -11.69
N ASP A 176 -2.54 1.50 -10.76
CA ASP A 176 -2.86 0.64 -9.64
C ASP A 176 -3.84 -0.49 -10.01
N LEU A 177 -3.74 -1.59 -9.26
CA LEU A 177 -4.54 -2.79 -9.49
C LEU A 177 -6.04 -2.55 -9.31
N LYS A 178 -6.45 -1.70 -8.37
CA LYS A 178 -7.88 -1.39 -8.14
C LYS A 178 -8.52 -0.79 -9.39
N ASN A 179 -7.89 0.24 -9.97
CA ASN A 179 -8.36 0.88 -11.19
C ASN A 179 -8.24 -0.06 -12.38
N TYR A 180 -7.12 -0.77 -12.51
CA TYR A 180 -6.90 -1.75 -13.57
C TYR A 180 -7.97 -2.85 -13.60
N LEU A 181 -8.34 -3.40 -12.44
CA LEU A 181 -9.42 -4.39 -12.32
C LEU A 181 -10.77 -3.82 -12.73
N THR A 182 -11.08 -2.60 -12.31
CA THR A 182 -12.35 -1.93 -12.63
C THR A 182 -12.48 -1.68 -14.14
N GLU A 183 -11.43 -1.17 -14.76
CA GLU A 183 -11.40 -0.82 -16.20
C GLU A 183 -11.40 -2.06 -17.11
N ASN A 184 -10.76 -3.14 -16.67
CA ASN A 184 -10.63 -4.35 -17.48
C ASN A 184 -11.60 -5.48 -17.09
N LYS A 185 -12.58 -5.23 -16.23
CA LYS A 185 -13.52 -6.24 -15.72
C LYS A 185 -14.16 -7.07 -16.81
N GLU A 186 -14.78 -6.43 -17.79
CA GLU A 186 -15.48 -7.12 -18.88
C GLU A 186 -14.51 -7.98 -19.72
N LYS A 187 -13.32 -7.45 -20.00
CA LYS A 187 -12.28 -8.18 -20.73
C LYS A 187 -11.79 -9.40 -19.95
N ILE A 188 -11.59 -9.27 -18.63
CA ILE A 188 -11.16 -10.38 -17.77
C ILE A 188 -12.22 -11.48 -17.73
N LEU A 189 -13.50 -11.12 -17.64
CA LEU A 189 -14.60 -12.08 -17.55
C LEU A 189 -14.93 -12.76 -18.90
N SER A 190 -14.77 -12.04 -20.01
CA SER A 190 -15.07 -12.55 -21.35
C SER A 190 -13.88 -13.18 -22.08
N GLY A 191 -12.65 -12.98 -21.58
CA GLY A 191 -11.43 -13.48 -22.20
C GLY A 191 -11.33 -15.02 -22.16
N ASN A 192 -10.94 -15.61 -23.28
CA ASN A 192 -10.65 -17.04 -23.38
C ASN A 192 -9.29 -17.37 -22.76
N ASP A 193 -9.02 -18.64 -22.49
CA ASP A 193 -7.73 -19.11 -21.92
C ASP A 193 -6.50 -18.73 -22.76
N THR A 194 -6.66 -18.46 -24.05
CA THR A 194 -5.60 -18.00 -24.96
C THR A 194 -5.38 -16.50 -24.95
N ASP A 195 -6.33 -15.72 -24.40
CA ASP A 195 -6.19 -14.27 -24.31
C ASP A 195 -5.17 -13.91 -23.22
N PRO A 196 -4.31 -12.93 -23.46
CA PRO A 196 -3.34 -12.48 -22.45
C PRO A 196 -4.00 -12.00 -21.16
N ILE A 197 -5.18 -11.39 -21.28
CA ILE A 197 -5.99 -10.90 -20.14
C ILE A 197 -7.29 -11.70 -20.12
N ASN A 198 -7.42 -12.57 -19.12
CA ASN A 198 -8.57 -13.43 -18.88
C ASN A 198 -8.74 -13.67 -17.37
N SER A 199 -9.72 -14.48 -16.98
CA SER A 199 -10.03 -14.74 -15.57
C SER A 199 -8.87 -15.38 -14.78
N ARG A 200 -7.95 -16.08 -15.44
CA ARG A 200 -6.75 -16.65 -14.81
C ARG A 200 -5.77 -15.58 -14.32
N CYS A 201 -5.88 -14.33 -14.82
CA CYS A 201 -5.08 -13.22 -14.33
C CYS A 201 -5.32 -12.93 -12.85
N LEU A 202 -6.55 -13.12 -12.36
CA LEU A 202 -6.90 -12.87 -10.96
C LEU A 202 -6.08 -13.74 -9.99
N ILE A 203 -5.91 -15.03 -10.30
CA ILE A 203 -5.09 -15.93 -9.49
C ILE A 203 -3.59 -15.62 -9.64
N LYS A 204 -3.13 -15.25 -10.85
CA LYS A 204 -1.72 -14.89 -11.08
C LYS A 204 -1.32 -13.64 -10.33
N TRP A 205 -2.15 -12.58 -10.34
CA TRP A 205 -1.88 -11.36 -9.57
C TRP A 205 -1.98 -11.60 -8.06
N SER A 206 -2.90 -12.46 -7.61
CA SER A 206 -2.92 -12.90 -6.21
C SER A 206 -1.63 -13.61 -5.81
N TYR A 207 -1.07 -14.44 -6.70
CA TYR A 207 0.21 -15.11 -6.51
C TYR A 207 1.39 -14.13 -6.48
N ASP A 208 1.44 -13.19 -7.43
CA ASP A 208 2.46 -12.14 -7.48
C ASP A 208 2.57 -11.40 -6.14
N VAL A 209 1.41 -10.94 -5.61
CA VAL A 209 1.37 -10.23 -4.33
C VAL A 209 1.79 -11.15 -3.18
N ALA A 210 1.33 -12.41 -3.17
CA ALA A 210 1.71 -13.37 -2.13
C ALA A 210 3.22 -13.63 -2.10
N LYS A 211 3.87 -13.72 -3.27
CA LYS A 211 5.34 -13.88 -3.40
C LYS A 211 6.10 -12.66 -2.89
N GLY A 212 5.65 -11.45 -3.24
CA GLY A 212 6.22 -10.21 -2.72
C GLY A 212 6.10 -10.10 -1.21
N MET A 213 4.93 -10.42 -0.64
CA MET A 213 4.69 -10.40 0.80
C MET A 213 5.45 -11.53 1.53
N GLN A 214 5.57 -12.71 0.93
CA GLN A 214 6.42 -13.77 1.45
C GLN A 214 7.88 -13.30 1.58
N PHE A 215 8.40 -12.64 0.55
CA PHE A 215 9.74 -12.08 0.59
C PHE A 215 9.90 -11.02 1.69
N LEU A 216 8.99 -10.04 1.81
CA LEU A 216 9.02 -9.02 2.87
C LEU A 216 8.97 -9.65 4.26
N SER A 217 8.10 -10.63 4.48
CA SER A 217 7.99 -11.32 5.77
C SER A 217 9.27 -12.04 6.18
N THR A 218 10.02 -12.64 5.22
CA THR A 218 11.34 -13.25 5.48
C THR A 218 12.38 -12.22 5.90
N LYS A 219 12.20 -10.94 5.56
CA LYS A 219 13.07 -9.83 5.98
C LYS A 219 12.58 -9.16 7.27
N GLY A 220 11.52 -9.69 7.89
CA GLY A 220 10.91 -9.10 9.07
C GLY A 220 10.25 -7.75 8.79
N ILE A 221 9.80 -7.52 7.57
CA ILE A 221 9.15 -6.26 7.16
C ILE A 221 7.66 -6.49 7.05
N MET A 222 6.89 -5.70 7.81
CA MET A 222 5.47 -5.55 7.71
C MET A 222 5.16 -4.41 6.73
N HIS A 223 4.20 -4.60 5.83
CA HIS A 223 3.76 -3.58 4.90
C HIS A 223 2.85 -2.53 5.57
N GLY A 224 1.84 -2.97 6.30
CA GLY A 224 0.95 -2.14 7.11
C GLY A 224 -0.15 -1.40 6.35
N ASP A 225 -0.13 -1.39 5.01
CA ASP A 225 -1.18 -0.82 4.14
C ASP A 225 -1.40 -1.65 2.87
N LEU A 226 -1.51 -2.96 3.01
CA LEU A 226 -1.72 -3.86 1.87
C LEU A 226 -3.17 -3.78 1.36
N ALA A 227 -3.35 -3.19 0.18
CA ALA A 227 -4.64 -2.97 -0.48
C ALA A 227 -4.46 -2.86 -2.00
N ALA A 228 -5.50 -3.07 -2.79
CA ALA A 228 -5.42 -3.05 -4.26
C ALA A 228 -4.95 -1.70 -4.84
N ARG A 229 -5.17 -0.58 -4.12
CA ARG A 229 -4.64 0.75 -4.50
C ARG A 229 -3.11 0.86 -4.39
N ASN A 230 -2.48 0.02 -3.57
CA ASN A 230 -1.03 0.01 -3.31
C ASN A 230 -0.31 -1.11 -4.08
N ILE A 231 -1.02 -1.80 -4.96
CA ILE A 231 -0.45 -2.76 -5.91
C ILE A 231 -0.41 -2.10 -7.28
N LEU A 232 0.77 -1.96 -7.84
CA LEU A 232 0.95 -1.37 -9.16
C LEU A 232 1.10 -2.46 -10.23
N MET A 233 0.58 -2.18 -11.42
CA MET A 233 0.60 -3.09 -12.55
C MET A 233 1.75 -2.71 -13.48
N ALA A 234 2.82 -3.50 -13.42
CA ALA A 234 4.04 -3.27 -14.16
C ALA A 234 4.08 -4.09 -15.47
N GLN A 235 4.84 -3.60 -16.45
CA GLN A 235 5.11 -4.38 -17.65
C GLN A 235 5.97 -5.60 -17.32
N ASN A 236 5.62 -6.73 -17.95
CA ASN A 236 6.43 -7.93 -17.86
C ASN A 236 7.75 -7.75 -18.64
N ILE A 237 8.87 -8.05 -17.99
CA ILE A 237 10.22 -7.94 -18.57
C ILE A 237 10.47 -8.83 -19.78
N MET A 238 9.64 -9.87 -19.97
CA MET A 238 9.66 -10.75 -21.13
C MET A 238 8.93 -10.16 -22.34
N GLY A 239 8.40 -8.92 -22.24
CA GLY A 239 7.66 -8.27 -23.30
C GLY A 239 6.26 -8.86 -23.56
N ASN A 240 5.77 -9.75 -22.70
CA ASN A 240 4.42 -10.29 -22.80
C ASN A 240 3.39 -9.20 -22.45
N GLN A 241 2.22 -9.25 -23.09
CA GLN A 241 1.11 -8.32 -22.80
C GLN A 241 0.44 -8.55 -21.43
N PHE A 242 0.96 -9.47 -20.62
CA PHE A 242 0.44 -9.81 -19.30
C PHE A 242 1.18 -8.97 -18.23
N PRO A 243 0.51 -8.03 -17.56
CA PRO A 243 1.13 -7.23 -16.51
C PRO A 243 1.37 -8.04 -15.24
N ILE A 244 2.41 -7.66 -14.49
CA ILE A 244 2.78 -8.25 -13.21
C ILE A 244 2.31 -7.34 -12.10
N ALA A 245 1.72 -7.91 -11.03
CA ALA A 245 1.34 -7.17 -9.84
C ALA A 245 2.57 -6.96 -8.94
N THR A 246 2.79 -5.71 -8.55
CA THR A 246 3.99 -5.26 -7.84
C THR A 246 3.59 -4.40 -6.65
N ILE A 247 4.03 -4.77 -5.46
CA ILE A 247 3.71 -4.08 -4.20
C ILE A 247 4.44 -2.74 -4.14
N ALA A 248 3.72 -1.69 -3.76
CA ALA A 248 4.20 -0.33 -3.65
C ALA A 248 3.73 0.33 -2.35
N ASP A 249 4.26 1.51 -2.04
CA ASP A 249 3.94 2.33 -0.87
C ASP A 249 4.31 1.72 0.47
N PHE A 250 5.57 1.88 0.82
CA PHE A 250 6.13 1.45 2.10
C PHE A 250 6.05 2.53 3.20
N GLY A 251 5.24 3.59 3.01
CA GLY A 251 5.14 4.71 3.95
C GLY A 251 4.64 4.33 5.35
N LEU A 252 3.85 3.26 5.47
CA LEU A 252 3.39 2.71 6.75
C LEU A 252 4.15 1.45 7.18
N SER A 253 5.12 1.02 6.39
CA SER A 253 5.88 -0.21 6.65
C SER A 253 6.77 -0.11 7.87
N LYS A 254 6.98 -1.24 8.53
CA LYS A 254 7.83 -1.33 9.74
C LYS A 254 8.73 -2.55 9.64
N LYS A 255 10.00 -2.37 10.02
CA LYS A 255 10.95 -3.47 10.14
C LYS A 255 11.02 -3.95 11.58
N PHE A 256 10.79 -5.23 11.79
CA PHE A 256 10.83 -5.87 13.09
C PHE A 256 12.19 -6.54 13.33
N ASN A 257 12.83 -6.21 14.43
CA ASN A 257 14.02 -6.91 14.92
C ASN A 257 13.60 -7.91 16.01
N GLY A 258 13.11 -9.09 15.58
CA GLY A 258 12.56 -10.11 16.47
C GLY A 258 11.03 -10.06 16.62
N TYR A 259 10.48 -10.73 17.65
CA TYR A 259 9.05 -10.68 17.97
C TYR A 259 8.70 -9.30 18.55
N VAL A 260 8.31 -8.36 17.72
CA VAL A 260 7.91 -7.02 18.19
C VAL A 260 6.46 -6.78 17.79
N ILE A 261 5.69 -6.45 18.81
CA ILE A 261 4.36 -5.87 18.69
C ILE A 261 4.56 -4.37 18.51
N TYR A 262 4.11 -3.81 17.40
CA TYR A 262 4.09 -2.36 17.21
C TYR A 262 2.80 -1.80 17.78
N GLU A 263 2.91 -1.04 18.88
CA GLU A 263 1.77 -0.30 19.44
C GLU A 263 1.61 1.05 18.74
N LYS A 264 0.39 1.34 18.30
CA LYS A 264 0.07 2.61 17.65
C LYS A 264 0.22 3.79 18.61
N LYS A 265 0.90 4.83 18.14
CA LYS A 265 0.78 6.18 18.72
C LYS A 265 -0.52 6.81 18.20
N SER A 266 -1.35 7.35 19.07
CA SER A 266 -2.77 7.73 18.93
C SER A 266 -3.15 8.72 17.80
N ARG A 267 -2.31 9.02 16.82
CA ARG A 267 -2.54 10.00 15.74
C ARG A 267 -2.27 9.49 14.32
N GLU A 268 -1.95 8.22 14.13
CA GLU A 268 -1.69 7.69 12.79
C GLU A 268 -3.01 7.37 12.08
N PHE A 269 -3.15 7.87 10.85
CA PHE A 269 -4.22 7.42 9.94
C PHE A 269 -3.97 5.95 9.59
N VAL A 270 -5.01 5.13 9.65
CA VAL A 270 -4.92 3.72 9.28
C VAL A 270 -6.07 3.33 8.36
N PRO A 271 -5.82 2.48 7.38
CA PRO A 271 -6.84 1.98 6.47
C PRO A 271 -7.69 0.90 7.15
N TRP A 272 -8.55 1.30 8.08
CA TRP A 272 -9.25 0.42 9.04
C TRP A 272 -10.04 -0.75 8.41
N LYS A 273 -10.45 -0.65 7.13
CA LYS A 273 -11.14 -1.74 6.43
C LYS A 273 -10.21 -2.89 5.99
N TRP A 274 -8.91 -2.68 5.99
CA TRP A 274 -7.91 -3.69 5.62
C TRP A 274 -7.15 -4.25 6.80
N ILE A 275 -7.24 -3.61 7.97
CA ILE A 275 -6.46 -4.00 9.13
C ILE A 275 -7.08 -5.15 9.93
N ALA A 276 -6.20 -5.91 10.58
CA ALA A 276 -6.55 -7.09 11.34
C ALA A 276 -7.26 -6.76 12.66
N LEU A 277 -7.98 -7.76 13.19
CA LEU A 277 -8.78 -7.64 14.41
C LEU A 277 -7.95 -7.18 15.62
N GLU A 278 -6.74 -7.72 15.80
CA GLU A 278 -5.84 -7.36 16.90
C GLU A 278 -5.49 -5.86 16.90
N TYR A 279 -5.45 -5.23 15.73
CA TYR A 279 -5.26 -3.80 15.67
C TYR A 279 -6.53 -3.03 16.04
N LEU A 280 -7.68 -3.44 15.51
CA LEU A 280 -8.96 -2.79 15.81
C LEU A 280 -9.24 -2.80 17.32
N THR A 281 -8.96 -3.92 17.99
CA THR A 281 -9.33 -4.15 19.40
C THR A 281 -8.24 -3.79 20.41
N LYS A 282 -6.97 -3.95 20.04
CA LYS A 282 -5.82 -3.85 20.95
C LYS A 282 -4.72 -2.88 20.48
N ASN A 283 -4.90 -2.25 19.34
CA ASN A 283 -3.97 -1.26 18.75
C ASN A 283 -2.54 -1.78 18.51
N TYR A 284 -2.35 -3.05 18.18
CA TYR A 284 -1.04 -3.56 17.82
C TYR A 284 -1.01 -4.28 16.47
N PHE A 285 0.15 -4.25 15.85
CA PHE A 285 0.45 -4.94 14.58
C PHE A 285 1.47 -6.05 14.80
N THR A 286 1.35 -7.10 13.99
CA THR A 286 2.34 -8.19 13.82
C THR A 286 2.57 -8.43 12.33
N LEU A 287 3.56 -9.26 11.97
CA LEU A 287 3.72 -9.72 10.58
C LEU A 287 2.48 -10.48 10.08
N SER A 288 1.77 -11.17 10.98
CA SER A 288 0.51 -11.88 10.64
C SER A 288 -0.64 -10.90 10.36
N SER A 289 -0.55 -9.62 10.75
CA SER A 289 -1.58 -8.62 10.42
C SER A 289 -1.65 -8.36 8.91
N ASP A 290 -0.52 -8.42 8.19
CA ASP A 290 -0.51 -8.31 6.72
C ASP A 290 -1.18 -9.51 6.03
N VAL A 291 -1.17 -10.69 6.65
CA VAL A 291 -1.88 -11.86 6.12
C VAL A 291 -3.40 -11.64 6.14
N TRP A 292 -3.91 -10.99 7.19
CA TRP A 292 -5.31 -10.54 7.21
C TRP A 292 -5.60 -9.54 6.11
N SER A 293 -4.76 -8.50 5.97
CA SER A 293 -4.88 -7.49 4.92
C SER A 293 -4.84 -8.11 3.52
N TYR A 294 -4.01 -9.15 3.33
CA TYR A 294 -4.00 -9.94 2.10
C TYR A 294 -5.33 -10.63 1.81
N GLY A 295 -6.00 -11.17 2.83
CA GLY A 295 -7.34 -11.74 2.68
C GLY A 295 -8.36 -10.70 2.19
N VAL A 296 -8.27 -9.46 2.68
CA VAL A 296 -9.12 -8.34 2.21
C VAL A 296 -8.74 -7.95 0.78
N LEU A 297 -7.45 -7.86 0.45
CA LEU A 297 -6.97 -7.59 -0.90
C LEU A 297 -7.42 -8.68 -1.89
N LEU A 298 -7.36 -9.96 -1.52
CA LEU A 298 -7.90 -11.05 -2.35
C LEU A 298 -9.39 -10.81 -2.67
N TRP A 299 -10.16 -10.36 -1.68
CA TRP A 299 -11.55 -10.00 -1.90
C TRP A 299 -11.70 -8.81 -2.87
N GLU A 300 -10.82 -7.78 -2.80
CA GLU A 300 -10.78 -6.68 -3.78
C GLU A 300 -10.48 -7.21 -5.19
N ILE A 301 -9.49 -8.09 -5.34
CA ILE A 301 -9.13 -8.71 -6.64
C ILE A 301 -10.34 -9.43 -7.23
N LEU A 302 -10.98 -10.31 -6.46
CA LEU A 302 -12.11 -11.12 -6.91
C LEU A 302 -13.42 -10.32 -7.06
N SER A 303 -13.51 -9.14 -6.47
CA SER A 303 -14.65 -8.22 -6.64
C SER A 303 -14.41 -7.11 -7.66
N PHE A 304 -13.27 -7.16 -8.39
CA PHE A 304 -12.88 -6.16 -9.38
C PHE A 304 -12.74 -4.74 -8.79
N GLY A 305 -12.02 -4.63 -7.68
CA GLY A 305 -11.67 -3.34 -7.07
C GLY A 305 -12.77 -2.69 -6.23
N ARG A 306 -13.83 -3.43 -5.84
CA ARG A 306 -14.88 -2.90 -4.98
C ARG A 306 -14.34 -2.58 -3.58
N MET A 307 -14.99 -1.59 -2.94
CA MET A 307 -14.69 -1.24 -1.55
C MET A 307 -15.12 -2.37 -0.60
N PRO A 308 -14.21 -2.93 0.21
CA PRO A 308 -14.56 -3.96 1.19
C PRO A 308 -15.50 -3.41 2.26
N TYR A 309 -16.36 -4.28 2.78
CA TYR A 309 -17.36 -3.99 3.82
C TYR A 309 -18.37 -2.89 3.48
N GLY A 310 -18.37 -2.34 2.25
CA GLY A 310 -19.36 -1.36 1.79
C GLY A 310 -19.35 -0.05 2.59
N GLN A 311 -20.54 0.40 3.02
CA GLN A 311 -20.76 1.68 3.72
C GLN A 311 -20.69 1.56 5.26
N GLN A 312 -20.22 0.43 5.80
CA GLN A 312 -20.09 0.27 7.25
C GLN A 312 -19.10 1.28 7.82
N ASP A 313 -19.40 1.83 8.99
CA ASP A 313 -18.48 2.67 9.74
C ASP A 313 -17.50 1.85 10.58
N TYR A 314 -16.56 2.53 11.23
CA TYR A 314 -15.50 1.88 12.01
C TYR A 314 -16.07 1.03 13.15
N ASP A 315 -16.94 1.61 14.01
CA ASP A 315 -17.44 0.96 15.22
C ASP A 315 -18.35 -0.25 14.85
N GLU A 316 -19.17 -0.08 13.81
CA GLU A 316 -20.03 -1.16 13.30
C GLU A 316 -19.20 -2.32 12.74
N LEU A 317 -18.13 -2.02 12.03
CA LEU A 317 -17.25 -3.04 11.46
C LEU A 317 -16.45 -3.77 12.54
N GLU A 318 -15.86 -3.06 13.49
CA GLU A 318 -15.14 -3.64 14.63
C GLU A 318 -16.01 -4.65 15.36
N GLU A 319 -17.23 -4.27 15.78
CA GLU A 319 -18.16 -5.13 16.48
C GLU A 319 -18.55 -6.38 15.66
N LYS A 320 -18.78 -6.21 14.36
CA LYS A 320 -19.13 -7.33 13.46
C LYS A 320 -17.98 -8.31 13.31
N ILE A 321 -16.76 -7.82 13.13
CA ILE A 321 -15.57 -8.66 12.96
C ILE A 321 -15.28 -9.43 14.26
N GLU A 322 -15.42 -8.79 15.43
CA GLU A 322 -15.29 -9.44 16.74
C GLU A 322 -16.30 -10.59 16.92
N ARG A 323 -17.53 -10.40 16.44
CA ARG A 323 -18.58 -11.42 16.45
C ARG A 323 -18.40 -12.51 15.38
N GLY A 324 -17.29 -12.50 14.65
CA GLY A 324 -16.96 -13.52 13.66
C GLY A 324 -17.44 -13.23 12.24
N TYR A 325 -17.95 -12.02 11.94
CA TYR A 325 -18.24 -11.64 10.56
C TYR A 325 -16.96 -11.62 9.71
N ARG A 326 -17.03 -12.20 8.53
CA ARG A 326 -15.96 -12.20 7.54
C ARG A 326 -16.52 -11.91 6.15
N LEU A 327 -15.69 -11.33 5.27
CA LEU A 327 -16.02 -11.13 3.88
C LEU A 327 -16.34 -12.49 3.22
N THR A 328 -17.44 -12.56 2.49
CA THR A 328 -17.80 -13.73 1.71
C THR A 328 -17.28 -13.62 0.29
N CYS A 329 -17.07 -14.75 -0.40
CA CYS A 329 -16.59 -14.74 -1.78
C CYS A 329 -17.47 -13.84 -2.66
N PRO A 330 -16.86 -12.94 -3.45
CA PRO A 330 -17.57 -12.02 -4.33
C PRO A 330 -18.45 -12.76 -5.34
N ARG A 331 -19.63 -12.20 -5.63
CA ARG A 331 -20.56 -12.78 -6.61
C ARG A 331 -20.09 -12.65 -8.06
N GLU A 332 -19.25 -11.66 -8.31
CA GLU A 332 -18.73 -11.30 -9.61
C GLU A 332 -17.97 -12.44 -10.29
N VAL A 333 -17.30 -13.28 -9.49
CA VAL A 333 -16.51 -14.41 -10.02
C VAL A 333 -17.28 -15.71 -10.18
N LYS A 334 -18.58 -15.74 -9.83
CA LYS A 334 -19.42 -16.96 -9.96
C LYS A 334 -19.63 -17.45 -11.39
N SER A 335 -19.46 -16.55 -12.37
CA SER A 335 -19.56 -16.88 -13.80
C SER A 335 -18.28 -17.47 -14.39
N ILE A 336 -17.20 -17.55 -13.61
CA ILE A 336 -15.92 -18.09 -14.08
C ILE A 336 -15.98 -19.62 -13.99
N GLU A 337 -15.86 -20.28 -15.15
CA GLU A 337 -15.94 -21.74 -15.28
C GLU A 337 -14.56 -22.39 -15.51
N THR A 338 -13.56 -21.62 -15.93
CA THR A 338 -12.23 -22.13 -16.30
C THR A 338 -11.38 -22.57 -15.09
N TRP A 339 -11.72 -22.08 -13.90
CA TRP A 339 -11.14 -22.44 -12.61
C TRP A 339 -12.12 -22.08 -11.48
N SER A 340 -11.83 -22.43 -10.21
CA SER A 340 -12.75 -22.19 -9.11
C SER A 340 -12.27 -21.06 -8.19
N PRO A 341 -12.66 -19.78 -8.44
CA PRO A 341 -12.36 -18.68 -7.51
C PRO A 341 -12.96 -18.88 -6.13
N GLU A 342 -14.12 -19.54 -6.04
CA GLU A 342 -14.79 -19.82 -4.76
C GLU A 342 -13.95 -20.79 -3.90
N THR A 343 -13.35 -21.82 -4.50
CA THR A 343 -12.45 -22.75 -3.79
C THR A 343 -11.22 -22.03 -3.29
N LEU A 344 -10.54 -21.26 -4.16
CA LEU A 344 -9.37 -20.47 -3.77
C LEU A 344 -9.71 -19.50 -2.63
N TYR A 345 -10.81 -18.74 -2.76
CA TYR A 345 -11.23 -17.80 -1.73
C TYR A 345 -11.53 -18.48 -0.40
N LYS A 346 -12.23 -19.63 -0.42
CA LYS A 346 -12.54 -20.41 0.78
C LYS A 346 -11.29 -20.88 1.51
N GLU A 347 -10.32 -21.44 0.78
CA GLU A 347 -9.07 -21.94 1.34
C GLU A 347 -8.24 -20.79 1.93
N LEU A 348 -8.04 -19.70 1.18
CA LEU A 348 -7.26 -18.55 1.64
C LEU A 348 -7.96 -17.78 2.78
N SER A 349 -9.28 -17.58 2.73
CA SER A 349 -9.99 -16.90 3.80
C SER A 349 -9.93 -17.65 5.13
N ALA A 350 -9.88 -18.99 5.09
CA ALA A 350 -9.72 -19.82 6.27
C ALA A 350 -8.35 -19.67 6.94
N VAL A 351 -7.33 -19.27 6.20
CA VAL A 351 -5.98 -19.00 6.70
C VAL A 351 -5.81 -17.53 7.11
N CYS A 352 -6.32 -16.61 6.26
CA CYS A 352 -6.10 -15.17 6.45
C CYS A 352 -6.95 -14.56 7.57
N PHE A 353 -8.18 -15.03 7.78
CA PHE A 353 -9.12 -14.39 8.69
C PHE A 353 -9.24 -15.07 10.06
N ILE A 354 -8.24 -15.81 10.49
CA ILE A 354 -8.15 -16.33 11.86
C ILE A 354 -7.98 -15.14 12.80
N SER A 355 -8.78 -15.11 13.87
CA SER A 355 -8.84 -13.98 14.81
C SER A 355 -7.56 -13.82 15.60
N ASP A 356 -6.98 -14.94 16.09
CA ASP A 356 -5.73 -14.93 16.82
C ASP A 356 -4.54 -14.83 15.83
N PRO A 357 -3.70 -13.80 15.92
CA PRO A 357 -2.53 -13.67 15.03
C PRO A 357 -1.48 -14.77 15.21
N GLU A 358 -1.44 -15.46 16.38
CA GLU A 358 -0.51 -16.56 16.62
C GLU A 358 -0.95 -17.85 15.90
N ASP A 359 -2.26 -18.07 15.76
CA ASP A 359 -2.83 -19.20 15.02
C ASP A 359 -3.02 -18.89 13.53
N ARG A 360 -2.95 -17.61 13.13
CA ARG A 360 -3.12 -17.19 11.74
C ARG A 360 -1.94 -17.69 10.91
N GLY A 361 -2.24 -18.22 9.69
CA GLY A 361 -1.22 -18.64 8.76
C GLY A 361 -0.24 -17.54 8.34
N ASN A 362 0.81 -17.93 7.67
CA ASN A 362 1.85 -17.02 7.16
C ASN A 362 1.81 -16.98 5.63
N PHE A 363 2.65 -16.12 4.99
CA PHE A 363 2.67 -16.00 3.54
C PHE A 363 3.19 -17.23 2.81
N SER A 364 3.92 -18.14 3.46
CA SER A 364 4.29 -19.43 2.84
C SER A 364 3.08 -20.34 2.70
N ASP A 365 2.17 -20.34 3.70
CA ASP A 365 0.91 -21.07 3.62
C ASP A 365 0.01 -20.52 2.50
N VAL A 366 -0.05 -19.17 2.38
CA VAL A 366 -0.79 -18.47 1.31
C VAL A 366 -0.27 -18.86 -0.06
N VAL A 367 1.04 -18.80 -0.27
CA VAL A 367 1.71 -19.17 -1.52
C VAL A 367 1.41 -20.63 -1.88
N GLU A 368 1.58 -21.58 -0.93
CA GLU A 368 1.32 -22.99 -1.15
C GLU A 368 -0.12 -23.29 -1.60
N ILE A 369 -1.11 -22.60 -0.99
CA ILE A 369 -2.51 -22.74 -1.38
C ILE A 369 -2.73 -22.29 -2.82
N ILE A 370 -2.15 -21.15 -3.22
CA ILE A 370 -2.32 -20.62 -4.57
C ILE A 370 -1.63 -21.52 -5.61
N GLU A 371 -0.43 -22.03 -5.30
CA GLU A 371 0.32 -22.91 -6.19
C GLU A 371 -0.46 -24.19 -6.54
N LYS A 372 -1.26 -24.72 -5.62
CA LYS A 372 -2.15 -25.86 -5.88
C LYS A 372 -3.24 -25.58 -6.93
N GLN A 373 -3.57 -24.31 -7.15
CA GLN A 373 -4.60 -23.85 -8.08
C GLN A 373 -4.02 -23.37 -9.42
N LEU A 374 -2.71 -23.11 -9.48
CA LEU A 374 -2.00 -22.71 -10.69
C LEU A 374 -1.69 -23.93 -11.57
N LYS A 375 -1.74 -23.73 -12.91
CA LYS A 375 -1.28 -24.74 -13.87
C LYS A 375 0.26 -24.83 -13.85
N SER A 376 0.82 -25.99 -14.14
CA SER A 376 2.28 -26.19 -14.21
C SER A 376 2.97 -25.23 -15.18
N GLU A 377 2.30 -24.90 -16.30
CA GLU A 377 2.80 -23.94 -17.29
C GLU A 377 2.88 -22.52 -16.70
N GLU A 378 1.91 -22.13 -15.86
CA GLU A 378 1.86 -20.81 -15.21
C GLU A 378 2.99 -20.66 -14.17
N LEU A 379 3.23 -21.71 -13.38
CA LEU A 379 4.36 -21.75 -12.41
C LEU A 379 5.71 -21.72 -13.17
N THR A 380 5.83 -22.49 -14.26
CA THR A 380 7.03 -22.48 -15.08
C THR A 380 7.27 -21.11 -15.72
N GLN A 381 6.21 -20.45 -16.18
CA GLN A 381 6.30 -19.09 -16.74
C GLN A 381 6.74 -18.09 -15.65
N TYR A 382 6.15 -18.14 -14.46
CA TYR A 382 6.55 -17.28 -13.35
C TYR A 382 8.02 -17.45 -12.99
N SER A 383 8.49 -18.71 -12.83
CA SER A 383 9.90 -18.99 -12.51
C SER A 383 10.88 -18.48 -13.58
N LYS A 384 10.50 -18.53 -14.85
CA LYS A 384 11.32 -17.96 -15.95
C LYS A 384 11.41 -16.43 -15.84
N ILE A 385 10.29 -15.76 -15.53
CA ILE A 385 10.25 -14.30 -15.38
C ILE A 385 11.09 -13.88 -14.16
N GLU A 386 10.97 -14.60 -13.05
CA GLU A 386 11.74 -14.36 -11.81
C GLU A 386 13.24 -14.51 -12.06
N LEU A 387 13.68 -15.61 -12.70
CA LEU A 387 15.08 -15.82 -13.06
C LEU A 387 15.63 -14.74 -14.01
N GLU A 388 14.85 -14.32 -15.00
CA GLU A 388 15.25 -13.24 -15.92
C GLU A 388 15.37 -11.91 -15.19
N TYR A 389 14.46 -11.62 -14.27
CA TYR A 389 14.51 -10.42 -13.44
C TYR A 389 15.76 -10.41 -12.56
N ASP A 390 16.04 -11.50 -11.86
CA ASP A 390 17.21 -11.65 -11.00
C ASP A 390 18.52 -11.54 -11.78
N SER A 391 18.56 -12.10 -13.00
CA SER A 391 19.76 -12.06 -13.86
C SER A 391 20.12 -10.64 -14.31
N LYS A 392 19.13 -9.76 -14.45
CA LYS A 392 19.33 -8.36 -14.83
C LYS A 392 19.93 -7.52 -13.70
N GLY A 393 19.64 -7.87 -12.44
CA GLY A 393 20.13 -7.19 -11.25
C GLY A 393 19.82 -5.68 -11.23
N LYS A 394 18.75 -5.26 -11.93
CA LYS A 394 18.34 -3.87 -12.13
C LYS A 394 16.81 -3.76 -12.11
N PRO A 395 16.26 -2.61 -11.70
CA PRO A 395 14.84 -2.31 -11.84
C PRO A 395 14.38 -2.42 -13.31
N ARG A 396 13.07 -2.62 -13.51
CA ARG A 396 12.48 -2.64 -14.85
C ARG A 396 12.74 -1.32 -15.56
N GLN A 397 13.11 -1.43 -16.81
CA GLN A 397 13.23 -0.28 -17.71
C GLN A 397 12.04 -0.33 -18.68
N THR A 398 11.26 0.73 -18.71
CA THR A 398 10.14 0.92 -19.65
C THR A 398 10.55 1.81 -20.80
#